data_4a41c7b3a6ee15e1bd22f613f16bf64e
#
_entry.id   4a41c7b3a6ee15e1bd22f613f16bf64e
#
_cell.length_a   1.000
_cell.length_b   1.000
_cell.length_c   1.000
_cell.angle_alpha   90.00
_cell.angle_beta   90.00
_cell.angle_gamma   90.00
#
_symmetry.space_group_name_H-M   'P 1'
#
loop_
_entity.id
_entity.type
_entity.pdbx_description
1 polymer ?
#
loop_
_entity_poly.entity_id
_entity_poly.type
_entity_poly.pdbx_seq_one_letter_code
_entity_poly.pdbx_strand_id
1 'polypeptide(L)'
;SAAEVLVDEKNKVYGVATGDMGVSRDGSAKDSWESGMELHAKYTLFSEGARGSLSKYLIDNFDLSEGKDYQKYAIGIKELWEVKEENHQEGLVEHSMGWPLSDGTGGGSFLYHFGQNQVSVGYVVHLNYSNPYVSPFDEFQQFKTHPSVKSVLAGGKRISYGARAITAGDYQSVPKL
;
A
#
# COMPACT_ATOMS: atom_id res chain seq x y z
N SER A 1 -0.23 3.37 18.21
CA SER A 1 -1.08 2.81 17.13
C SER A 1 -2.31 2.17 17.75
N ALA A 2 -3.41 2.09 16.99
CA ALA A 2 -4.59 1.33 17.42
C ALA A 2 -4.21 -0.16 17.54
N ALA A 3 -4.62 -0.77 18.63
CA ALA A 3 -4.31 -2.16 18.99
C ALA A 3 -5.56 -3.04 19.07
N GLU A 4 -6.72 -2.45 19.37
CA GLU A 4 -7.98 -3.17 19.58
C GLU A 4 -9.16 -2.40 19.00
N VAL A 5 -10.17 -3.13 18.53
CA VAL A 5 -11.47 -2.60 18.12
C VAL A 5 -12.41 -2.66 19.30
N LEU A 6 -13.05 -1.55 19.64
CA LEU A 6 -14.04 -1.49 20.70
C LEU A 6 -15.43 -1.78 20.12
N VAL A 7 -16.05 -2.85 20.63
CA VAL A 7 -17.36 -3.36 20.19
C VAL A 7 -18.28 -3.47 21.40
N ASP A 8 -19.50 -2.99 21.29
CA ASP A 8 -20.50 -3.08 22.34
C ASP A 8 -21.24 -4.44 22.34
N GLU A 9 -22.10 -4.66 23.34
CA GLU A 9 -22.90 -5.89 23.49
C GLU A 9 -23.86 -6.17 22.31
N LYS A 10 -24.08 -5.17 21.45
CA LYS A 10 -24.92 -5.27 20.25
C LYS A 10 -24.10 -5.43 18.97
N ASN A 11 -22.82 -5.77 19.10
CA ASN A 11 -21.86 -5.87 17.98
C ASN A 11 -21.67 -4.57 17.21
N LYS A 12 -21.85 -3.41 17.84
CA LYS A 12 -21.59 -2.12 17.22
C LYS A 12 -20.17 -1.66 17.55
N VAL A 13 -19.38 -1.35 16.53
CA VAL A 13 -18.07 -0.70 16.70
C VAL A 13 -18.31 0.74 17.18
N TYR A 14 -17.70 1.12 18.32
CA TYR A 14 -17.80 2.46 18.86
C TYR A 14 -16.46 3.19 19.02
N GLY A 15 -15.38 2.53 18.67
CA GLY A 15 -14.04 3.12 18.73
C GLY A 15 -12.91 2.14 18.58
N VAL A 16 -11.73 2.58 18.96
CA VAL A 16 -10.51 1.77 19.04
C VAL A 16 -9.75 2.08 20.32
N ALA A 17 -9.03 1.10 20.85
CA ALA A 17 -8.06 1.31 21.91
C ALA A 17 -6.64 1.37 21.33
N THR A 18 -5.80 2.26 21.85
CA THR A 18 -4.36 2.27 21.56
C THR A 18 -3.64 1.30 22.48
N GLY A 19 -2.54 0.73 22.04
CA GLY A 19 -1.68 -0.06 22.92
C GLY A 19 -0.88 0.83 23.87
N ASP A 20 -0.44 0.24 24.99
CA ASP A 20 0.46 0.88 25.94
C ASP A 20 1.75 1.32 25.26
N MET A 21 2.29 2.43 25.70
CA MET A 21 3.60 2.95 25.29
C MET A 21 4.65 2.70 26.37
N GLY A 22 5.93 2.80 26.00
CA GLY A 22 7.01 2.57 26.98
C GLY A 22 7.11 1.14 27.50
N VAL A 23 6.70 0.14 26.70
CA VAL A 23 6.82 -1.28 27.03
C VAL A 23 8.16 -1.82 26.50
N SER A 24 8.87 -2.58 27.30
CA SER A 24 10.09 -3.29 26.93
C SER A 24 9.77 -4.53 26.07
N ARG A 25 10.80 -5.11 25.44
CA ARG A 25 10.63 -6.29 24.57
C ARG A 25 10.12 -7.53 25.33
N ASP A 26 10.40 -7.63 26.61
CA ASP A 26 9.94 -8.70 27.52
C ASP A 26 8.55 -8.43 28.15
N GLY A 27 7.90 -7.30 27.77
CA GLY A 27 6.60 -6.90 28.28
C GLY A 27 6.64 -6.06 29.55
N SER A 28 7.82 -5.82 30.15
CA SER A 28 7.92 -4.98 31.36
C SER A 28 7.75 -3.49 31.05
N ALA A 29 7.18 -2.75 31.98
CA ALA A 29 7.06 -1.30 31.88
C ALA A 29 8.43 -0.61 32.03
N LYS A 30 8.70 0.37 31.18
CA LYS A 30 9.83 1.29 31.30
C LYS A 30 9.43 2.50 32.12
N ASP A 31 10.39 3.34 32.51
CA ASP A 31 10.12 4.60 33.20
C ASP A 31 9.20 5.54 32.39
N SER A 32 9.18 5.38 31.06
CA SER A 32 8.32 6.13 30.14
C SER A 32 7.01 5.36 29.80
N TRP A 33 6.58 4.43 30.63
CA TRP A 33 5.34 3.70 30.40
C TRP A 33 4.13 4.61 30.52
N GLU A 34 3.24 4.52 29.55
CA GLU A 34 1.94 5.19 29.52
C GLU A 34 0.88 4.18 29.06
N SER A 35 -0.22 4.14 29.79
CA SER A 35 -1.37 3.31 29.41
C SER A 35 -1.95 3.74 28.07
N GLY A 36 -2.40 2.79 27.31
CA GLY A 36 -3.24 3.02 26.13
C GLY A 36 -4.53 3.74 26.51
N MET A 37 -5.16 4.36 25.52
CA MET A 37 -6.42 5.07 25.68
C MET A 37 -7.48 4.57 24.71
N GLU A 38 -8.74 4.68 25.10
CA GLU A 38 -9.87 4.45 24.22
C GLU A 38 -10.22 5.72 23.45
N LEU A 39 -10.39 5.59 22.15
CA LEU A 39 -10.81 6.66 21.24
C LEU A 39 -12.21 6.31 20.71
N HIS A 40 -13.21 6.98 21.26
CA HIS A 40 -14.62 6.75 20.87
C HIS A 40 -15.01 7.65 19.69
N ALA A 41 -15.76 7.09 18.74
CA ALA A 41 -16.24 7.80 17.56
C ALA A 41 -17.61 7.30 17.09
N LYS A 42 -18.34 8.17 16.38
CA LYS A 42 -19.59 7.78 15.71
C LYS A 42 -19.33 6.87 14.50
N TYR A 43 -18.20 7.08 13.83
CA TYR A 43 -17.71 6.31 12.69
C TYR A 43 -16.22 6.05 12.86
N THR A 44 -15.79 4.84 12.56
CA THR A 44 -14.37 4.46 12.58
C THR A 44 -13.98 3.94 11.20
N LEU A 45 -12.99 4.56 10.57
CA LEU A 45 -12.47 4.16 9.26
C LEU A 45 -11.16 3.41 9.42
N PHE A 46 -11.13 2.17 8.96
CA PHE A 46 -9.95 1.31 9.01
C PHE A 46 -9.18 1.39 7.68
N SER A 47 -8.06 2.09 7.67
CA SER A 47 -7.22 2.33 6.48
C SER A 47 -5.82 1.73 6.67
N GLU A 48 -5.75 0.47 7.09
CA GLU A 48 -4.52 -0.20 7.50
C GLU A 48 -3.75 -0.85 6.33
N GLY A 49 -4.23 -0.68 5.10
CA GLY A 49 -3.64 -1.30 3.92
C GLY A 49 -4.09 -2.74 3.69
N ALA A 50 -3.34 -3.47 2.86
CA ALA A 50 -3.75 -4.76 2.31
C ALA A 50 -4.01 -5.87 3.36
N ARG A 51 -3.36 -5.80 4.51
CA ARG A 51 -3.47 -6.80 5.59
C ARG A 51 -3.41 -6.16 6.97
N GLY A 52 -4.27 -5.18 7.20
CA GLY A 52 -4.40 -4.54 8.50
C GLY A 52 -4.82 -5.53 9.60
N SER A 53 -4.25 -5.38 10.79
CA SER A 53 -4.52 -6.29 11.91
C SER A 53 -5.97 -6.18 12.38
N LEU A 54 -6.46 -4.96 12.56
CA LEU A 54 -7.84 -4.72 12.99
C LEU A 54 -8.84 -4.97 11.86
N SER A 55 -8.47 -4.69 10.61
CA SER A 55 -9.30 -5.02 9.45
C SER A 55 -9.52 -6.53 9.32
N LYS A 56 -8.50 -7.35 9.57
CA LYS A 56 -8.67 -8.81 9.60
C LYS A 56 -9.61 -9.25 10.72
N TYR A 57 -9.42 -8.70 11.91
CA TYR A 57 -10.33 -8.98 13.03
C TYR A 57 -11.78 -8.67 12.66
N LEU A 58 -12.05 -7.51 12.06
CA LEU A 58 -13.40 -7.13 11.63
C LEU A 58 -13.96 -8.07 10.56
N ILE A 59 -13.16 -8.39 9.54
CA ILE A 59 -13.57 -9.29 8.47
C ILE A 59 -13.99 -10.65 9.01
N ASP A 60 -13.22 -11.20 9.95
CA ASP A 60 -13.45 -12.51 10.52
C ASP A 60 -14.64 -12.51 11.52
N ASN A 61 -14.75 -11.50 12.39
CA ASN A 61 -15.77 -11.46 13.44
C ASN A 61 -17.16 -11.05 12.92
N PHE A 62 -17.23 -10.32 11.81
CA PHE A 62 -18.49 -9.86 11.23
C PHE A 62 -18.81 -10.54 9.88
N ASP A 63 -18.10 -11.60 9.54
CA ASP A 63 -18.28 -12.36 8.28
C ASP A 63 -18.33 -11.46 7.03
N LEU A 64 -17.49 -10.42 6.99
CA LEU A 64 -17.53 -9.42 5.94
C LEU A 64 -17.09 -9.96 4.57
N SER A 65 -16.42 -11.11 4.54
CA SER A 65 -16.02 -11.82 3.31
C SER A 65 -17.06 -12.81 2.80
N GLU A 66 -18.18 -13.02 3.52
CA GLU A 66 -19.20 -13.98 3.10
C GLU A 66 -19.80 -13.61 1.73
N GLY A 67 -19.77 -14.56 0.79
CA GLY A 67 -20.25 -14.37 -0.58
C GLY A 67 -19.36 -13.45 -1.44
N LYS A 68 -18.12 -13.20 -1.03
CA LYS A 68 -17.12 -12.44 -1.77
C LYS A 68 -16.09 -13.37 -2.42
N ASP A 69 -15.50 -12.93 -3.52
CA ASP A 69 -14.37 -13.61 -4.13
C ASP A 69 -13.11 -13.45 -3.29
N TYR A 70 -12.17 -14.37 -3.45
CA TYR A 70 -10.87 -14.29 -2.78
C TYR A 70 -10.11 -13.04 -3.18
N GLN A 71 -9.58 -12.34 -2.18
CA GLN A 71 -8.74 -11.17 -2.40
C GLN A 71 -7.45 -11.56 -3.12
N LYS A 72 -7.14 -10.86 -4.21
CA LYS A 72 -5.84 -10.89 -4.88
C LYS A 72 -4.95 -9.80 -4.33
N TYR A 73 -3.64 -10.04 -4.38
CA TYR A 73 -2.64 -9.07 -3.92
C TYR A 73 -1.63 -8.77 -5.01
N ALA A 74 -1.06 -7.60 -4.93
CA ALA A 74 0.06 -7.17 -5.74
C ALA A 74 1.13 -6.54 -4.85
N ILE A 75 2.35 -6.42 -5.37
CA ILE A 75 3.40 -5.59 -4.80
C ILE A 75 3.53 -4.33 -5.65
N GLY A 76 3.42 -3.16 -5.01
CA GLY A 76 3.71 -1.88 -5.63
C GLY A 76 5.06 -1.37 -5.15
N ILE A 77 5.96 -1.07 -6.09
CA ILE A 77 7.26 -0.46 -5.84
C ILE A 77 7.21 0.95 -6.39
N LYS A 78 7.66 1.92 -5.63
CA LYS A 78 7.57 3.33 -5.99
C LYS A 78 8.86 4.06 -5.66
N GLU A 79 9.24 4.99 -6.52
CA GLU A 79 10.32 5.94 -6.30
C GLU A 79 9.81 7.37 -6.49
N LEU A 80 10.38 8.29 -5.74
CA LEU A 80 10.22 9.72 -5.92
C LEU A 80 11.53 10.30 -6.45
N TRP A 81 11.44 11.03 -7.54
CA TRP A 81 12.57 11.65 -8.23
C TRP A 81 12.42 13.15 -8.26
N GLU A 82 13.51 13.84 -8.09
CA GLU A 82 13.68 15.23 -8.51
C GLU A 82 14.32 15.22 -9.90
N VAL A 83 13.59 15.71 -10.90
CA VAL A 83 14.00 15.68 -12.29
C VAL A 83 14.41 17.09 -12.74
N LYS A 84 15.05 17.19 -13.90
CA LYS A 84 15.34 18.49 -14.49
C LYS A 84 14.06 19.19 -14.93
N GLU A 85 14.07 20.52 -14.90
CA GLU A 85 12.92 21.34 -15.28
C GLU A 85 12.46 21.05 -16.72
N GLU A 86 13.41 20.88 -17.66
CA GLU A 86 13.11 20.52 -19.04
C GLU A 86 12.43 19.15 -19.22
N ASN A 87 12.52 18.28 -18.23
CA ASN A 87 11.90 16.95 -18.23
C ASN A 87 10.62 16.90 -17.38
N HIS A 88 10.21 18.02 -16.77
CA HIS A 88 9.04 18.09 -15.91
C HIS A 88 7.85 18.70 -16.64
N GLN A 89 6.67 18.10 -16.45
CA GLN A 89 5.40 18.61 -16.94
C GLN A 89 4.35 18.49 -15.86
N GLU A 90 4.20 19.52 -15.03
CA GLU A 90 3.29 19.51 -13.89
C GLU A 90 1.87 19.07 -14.26
N GLY A 91 1.31 18.14 -13.49
CA GLY A 91 -0.03 17.57 -13.71
C GLY A 91 -0.08 16.44 -14.74
N LEU A 92 1.01 16.12 -15.44
CA LEU A 92 1.04 14.96 -16.32
C LEU A 92 0.94 13.67 -15.50
N VAL A 93 0.00 12.82 -15.89
CA VAL A 93 -0.23 11.48 -15.31
C VAL A 93 -0.23 10.46 -16.43
N GLU A 94 0.66 9.50 -16.34
CA GLU A 94 0.76 8.40 -17.30
C GLU A 94 0.57 7.07 -16.59
N HIS A 95 -0.16 6.16 -17.23
CA HIS A 95 -0.31 4.78 -16.82
C HIS A 95 0.08 3.86 -17.96
N SER A 96 0.71 2.73 -17.64
CA SER A 96 0.99 1.69 -18.63
C SER A 96 0.67 0.31 -18.07
N MET A 97 0.51 -0.67 -18.94
CA MET A 97 0.23 -2.06 -18.60
C MET A 97 1.22 -2.99 -19.29
N GLY A 98 1.53 -4.11 -18.65
CA GLY A 98 2.28 -5.24 -19.20
C GLY A 98 3.79 -5.03 -19.12
N TRP A 99 4.41 -4.57 -20.19
CA TRP A 99 5.88 -4.51 -20.28
C TRP A 99 6.54 -3.85 -19.06
N PRO A 100 7.65 -4.42 -18.52
CA PRO A 100 8.42 -5.57 -18.99
C PRO A 100 7.85 -6.95 -18.63
N LEU A 101 6.74 -7.01 -17.86
CA LEU A 101 6.12 -8.28 -17.50
C LEU A 101 5.75 -9.10 -18.73
N SER A 102 6.01 -10.41 -18.65
CA SER A 102 5.74 -11.41 -19.66
C SER A 102 4.91 -12.55 -19.07
N ASP A 103 4.67 -13.60 -19.84
CA ASP A 103 4.07 -14.88 -19.39
C ASP A 103 2.70 -14.73 -18.72
N GLY A 104 1.92 -13.72 -19.12
CA GLY A 104 0.60 -13.47 -18.56
C GLY A 104 0.62 -12.90 -17.14
N THR A 105 1.78 -12.55 -16.59
CA THR A 105 1.88 -11.87 -15.32
C THR A 105 1.21 -10.49 -15.39
N GLY A 106 0.22 -10.27 -14.54
CA GLY A 106 -0.50 -9.00 -14.47
C GLY A 106 0.33 -7.92 -13.77
N GLY A 107 0.15 -6.68 -14.21
CA GLY A 107 0.80 -5.53 -13.62
C GLY A 107 0.82 -4.32 -14.54
N GLY A 108 1.42 -3.26 -14.07
CA GLY A 108 1.50 -2.01 -14.81
C GLY A 108 2.24 -0.93 -14.02
N SER A 109 2.24 0.26 -14.56
CA SER A 109 3.01 1.36 -13.99
C SER A 109 2.19 2.63 -13.88
N PHE A 110 2.73 3.55 -13.12
CA PHE A 110 2.33 4.95 -13.13
C PHE A 110 3.55 5.87 -13.15
N LEU A 111 3.38 7.05 -13.71
CA LEU A 111 4.34 8.13 -13.70
C LEU A 111 3.56 9.43 -13.52
N TYR A 112 3.81 10.14 -12.42
CA TYR A 112 3.10 11.36 -12.04
C TYR A 112 4.08 12.50 -11.88
N HIS A 113 3.83 13.60 -12.57
CA HIS A 113 4.55 14.85 -12.41
C HIS A 113 3.77 15.79 -11.49
N PHE A 114 4.39 16.25 -10.41
CA PHE A 114 3.74 17.13 -9.44
C PHE A 114 4.75 18.03 -8.72
N GLY A 115 4.22 19.08 -8.10
CA GLY A 115 5.05 20.04 -7.37
C GLY A 115 6.16 20.64 -8.21
N GLN A 116 7.23 21.04 -7.58
CA GLN A 116 8.40 21.59 -8.27
C GLN A 116 9.35 20.46 -8.66
N ASN A 117 9.37 20.14 -9.97
CA ASN A 117 10.28 19.15 -10.57
C ASN A 117 10.25 17.76 -9.94
N GLN A 118 9.12 17.35 -9.33
CA GLN A 118 8.96 16.05 -8.71
C GLN A 118 8.22 15.09 -9.64
N VAL A 119 8.74 13.86 -9.71
CA VAL A 119 8.12 12.76 -10.44
C VAL A 119 8.04 11.55 -9.54
N SER A 120 6.82 11.04 -9.34
CA SER A 120 6.61 9.73 -8.72
C SER A 120 6.47 8.69 -9.82
N VAL A 121 7.38 7.72 -9.84
CA VAL A 121 7.34 6.58 -10.75
C VAL A 121 7.14 5.31 -9.96
N GLY A 122 6.22 4.46 -10.38
CA GLY A 122 5.95 3.19 -9.72
C GLY A 122 5.60 2.07 -10.67
N TYR A 123 5.77 0.86 -10.19
CA TYR A 123 5.48 -0.37 -10.89
C TYR A 123 4.77 -1.34 -9.97
N VAL A 124 3.74 -1.98 -10.48
CA VAL A 124 2.90 -2.94 -9.75
C VAL A 124 3.01 -4.30 -10.41
N VAL A 125 3.24 -5.34 -9.62
CA VAL A 125 3.27 -6.73 -10.07
C VAL A 125 2.24 -7.52 -9.26
N HIS A 126 1.31 -8.19 -9.93
CA HIS A 126 0.38 -9.10 -9.27
C HIS A 126 1.13 -10.31 -8.71
N LEU A 127 0.81 -10.72 -7.47
CA LEU A 127 1.54 -11.78 -6.76
C LEU A 127 1.09 -13.20 -7.11
N ASN A 128 0.16 -13.35 -8.07
CA ASN A 128 -0.31 -14.65 -8.56
C ASN A 128 0.43 -15.10 -9.84
N TYR A 129 1.62 -14.56 -10.10
CA TYR A 129 2.44 -15.00 -11.23
C TYR A 129 2.88 -16.47 -11.08
N SER A 130 2.94 -17.18 -12.19
CA SER A 130 3.32 -18.59 -12.24
C SER A 130 4.83 -18.82 -12.36
N ASN A 131 5.55 -17.83 -12.90
CA ASN A 131 7.01 -17.91 -13.08
C ASN A 131 7.73 -17.58 -11.77
N PRO A 132 8.38 -18.54 -11.09
CA PRO A 132 9.05 -18.30 -9.80
C PRO A 132 10.29 -17.39 -9.91
N TYR A 133 10.74 -17.10 -11.12
CA TYR A 133 11.91 -16.24 -11.36
C TYR A 133 11.56 -14.77 -11.58
N VAL A 134 10.28 -14.41 -11.54
CA VAL A 134 9.89 -12.99 -11.60
C VAL A 134 10.38 -12.28 -10.36
N SER A 135 11.15 -11.23 -10.58
CA SER A 135 11.60 -10.30 -9.53
C SER A 135 10.89 -8.96 -9.73
N PRO A 136 9.89 -8.60 -8.92
CA PRO A 136 9.21 -7.31 -9.05
C PRO A 136 10.14 -6.10 -9.03
N PHE A 137 11.25 -6.19 -8.29
CA PHE A 137 12.26 -5.15 -8.26
C PHE A 137 12.98 -5.01 -9.61
N ASP A 138 13.43 -6.13 -10.19
CA ASP A 138 14.16 -6.12 -11.46
C ASP A 138 13.24 -5.69 -12.61
N GLU A 139 11.98 -6.11 -12.60
CA GLU A 139 10.96 -5.64 -13.55
C GLU A 139 10.79 -4.11 -13.48
N PHE A 140 10.77 -3.55 -12.27
CA PHE A 140 10.73 -2.10 -12.11
C PHE A 140 12.00 -1.41 -12.60
N GLN A 141 13.19 -1.99 -12.37
CA GLN A 141 14.44 -1.45 -12.92
C GLN A 141 14.40 -1.47 -14.45
N GLN A 142 13.96 -2.57 -15.04
CA GLN A 142 13.82 -2.71 -16.49
C GLN A 142 12.80 -1.69 -17.05
N PHE A 143 11.65 -1.51 -16.40
CA PHE A 143 10.65 -0.52 -16.77
C PHE A 143 11.26 0.90 -16.89
N LYS A 144 12.12 1.28 -15.98
CA LYS A 144 12.79 2.60 -16.04
C LYS A 144 13.75 2.76 -17.23
N THR A 145 14.11 1.68 -17.92
CA THR A 145 14.93 1.76 -19.12
C THR A 145 14.12 2.05 -20.38
N HIS A 146 12.79 1.97 -20.32
CA HIS A 146 11.94 2.33 -21.46
C HIS A 146 12.21 3.77 -21.92
N PRO A 147 12.31 4.04 -23.22
CA PRO A 147 12.68 5.35 -23.72
C PRO A 147 11.86 6.51 -23.15
N SER A 148 10.54 6.36 -23.04
CA SER A 148 9.66 7.40 -22.49
C SER A 148 9.93 7.70 -21.01
N VAL A 149 10.19 6.68 -20.20
CA VAL A 149 10.47 6.81 -18.76
C VAL A 149 11.90 7.31 -18.54
N LYS A 150 12.86 6.68 -19.26
CA LYS A 150 14.27 7.04 -19.17
C LYS A 150 14.53 8.50 -19.48
N SER A 151 13.86 9.07 -20.48
CA SER A 151 14.00 10.48 -20.86
C SER A 151 13.57 11.42 -19.74
N VAL A 152 12.47 11.11 -19.05
CA VAL A 152 11.97 11.89 -17.90
C VAL A 152 12.96 11.88 -16.75
N LEU A 153 13.50 10.70 -16.43
CA LEU A 153 14.41 10.52 -15.28
C LEU A 153 15.86 10.92 -15.56
N ALA A 154 16.20 11.24 -16.82
CA ALA A 154 17.57 11.53 -17.25
C ALA A 154 18.17 12.73 -16.51
N GLY A 155 19.31 12.50 -15.84
CA GLY A 155 20.00 13.52 -15.06
C GLY A 155 19.27 13.95 -13.77
N GLY A 156 18.18 13.26 -13.43
CA GLY A 156 17.45 13.44 -12.17
C GLY A 156 18.10 12.71 -11.02
N LYS A 157 17.59 12.97 -9.81
CA LYS A 157 18.02 12.34 -8.56
C LYS A 157 16.85 11.64 -7.88
N ARG A 158 17.00 10.35 -7.54
CA ARG A 158 16.03 9.65 -6.70
C ARG A 158 16.15 10.14 -5.26
N ILE A 159 15.07 10.68 -4.71
CA ILE A 159 15.03 11.26 -3.36
C ILE A 159 14.38 10.33 -2.33
N SER A 160 13.49 9.44 -2.76
CA SER A 160 12.93 8.40 -1.87
C SER A 160 12.46 7.18 -2.65
N TYR A 161 12.24 6.09 -1.94
CA TYR A 161 11.69 4.85 -2.50
C TYR A 161 10.97 4.03 -1.43
N GLY A 162 10.13 3.12 -1.87
CA GLY A 162 9.44 2.17 -1.00
C GLY A 162 8.63 1.16 -1.77
N ALA A 163 8.22 0.12 -1.06
CA ALA A 163 7.33 -0.91 -1.59
C ALA A 163 6.24 -1.26 -0.56
N ARG A 164 5.06 -1.61 -1.07
CA ARG A 164 3.93 -2.07 -0.26
C ARG A 164 3.14 -3.13 -1.00
N ALA A 165 2.66 -4.12 -0.24
CA ALA A 165 1.60 -4.98 -0.73
C ALA A 165 0.30 -4.16 -0.83
N ILE A 166 -0.44 -4.38 -1.90
CA ILE A 166 -1.74 -3.75 -2.15
C ILE A 166 -2.76 -4.83 -2.49
N THR A 167 -4.03 -4.54 -2.28
CA THR A 167 -5.12 -5.36 -2.79
C THR A 167 -5.26 -5.12 -4.29
N ALA A 168 -5.44 -6.20 -5.04
CA ALA A 168 -5.57 -6.18 -6.51
C ALA A 168 -6.80 -6.97 -6.97
N GLY A 169 -7.67 -7.38 -6.05
CA GLY A 169 -8.98 -7.94 -6.36
C GLY A 169 -9.95 -6.82 -6.73
N ASP A 170 -10.84 -7.13 -7.65
CA ASP A 170 -11.88 -6.20 -8.09
C ASP A 170 -12.99 -6.04 -7.03
N TYR A 171 -14.06 -5.33 -7.40
CA TYR A 171 -15.23 -5.07 -6.54
C TYR A 171 -15.78 -6.34 -5.87
N GLN A 172 -15.70 -7.50 -6.54
CA GLN A 172 -16.16 -8.78 -6.03
C GLN A 172 -15.41 -9.24 -4.77
N SER A 173 -14.18 -8.76 -4.56
CA SER A 173 -13.33 -9.10 -3.41
C SER A 173 -13.39 -8.06 -2.27
N VAL A 174 -14.11 -6.95 -2.46
CA VAL A 174 -14.25 -5.92 -1.43
C VAL A 174 -15.14 -6.46 -0.30
N PRO A 175 -14.67 -6.45 0.96
CA PRO A 175 -15.49 -6.86 2.10
C PRO A 175 -16.79 -6.06 2.17
N LYS A 176 -17.81 -6.62 2.82
CA LYS A 176 -19.07 -5.91 3.14
C LYS A 176 -18.76 -4.73 4.06
N LEU A 177 -19.59 -3.68 3.99
CA LEU A 177 -19.57 -2.53 4.91
C LEU A 177 -20.55 -2.74 6.04
#